data_bccc78dd6f147b122ea1388ea04002d6
#
_entry.id   bccc78dd6f147b122ea1388ea04002d6
#
_cell.length_a   1.000
_cell.length_b   1.000
_cell.length_c   1.000
_cell.angle_alpha   90.00
_cell.angle_beta   90.00
_cell.angle_gamma   90.00
#
_symmetry.space_group_name_H-M   'P 1'
#
loop_
_entity.id
_entity.type
_entity.pdbx_description
1 polymer ?
#
loop_
_entity_poly.entity_id
_entity_poly.type
_entity_poly.pdbx_seq_one_letter_code
_entity_poly.pdbx_strand_id
1 'polypeptide(L)'
;MKKSKSLFKTSAAALAVLHIINKLVDLSASSDLNKKTNGKFYHWKHGDIFYTVSDKDSNSLKKPLLLIHDLTVFSSNHEWNQIIEDLSKEYVVYAFDLVGCGKSEKPEITYTNYYYVQLIQDFIKDIIKEPTKVITSGFSLSMVLMADSIDKNLFTDITAINPKTINFYKKTPDERSKIIMNLFHLPIIGKTVYYMKTCRQNVEYYLTEDCFYNPFNLKKSTSDAYYNAAHSSMGKGRMLLASLDGSYLNIDITNALKNTEKEITIILGEYNKEKDEVESSYLKYKPEIEIKVIPKAKLLPQLETP
;
A
#
# COMPACT_ATOMS: atom_id res chain seq x y z
N MET A 1 -10.54 -25.32 42.61
CA MET A 1 -11.72 -24.80 41.93
C MET A 1 -11.94 -23.29 42.07
N LYS A 2 -11.81 -22.65 43.26
CA LYS A 2 -12.03 -21.18 43.41
C LYS A 2 -11.02 -20.31 42.61
N LYS A 3 -9.72 -20.66 42.54
CA LYS A 3 -8.71 -19.92 41.78
C LYS A 3 -8.95 -19.93 40.24
N SER A 4 -9.41 -21.08 39.69
CA SER A 4 -9.74 -21.20 38.26
C SER A 4 -10.95 -20.34 37.86
N LYS A 5 -12.01 -20.29 38.71
CA LYS A 5 -13.18 -19.44 38.47
C LYS A 5 -12.87 -17.94 38.59
N SER A 6 -11.94 -17.55 39.46
CA SER A 6 -11.48 -16.16 39.57
C SER A 6 -10.68 -15.74 38.33
N LEU A 7 -9.74 -16.59 37.86
CA LEU A 7 -8.93 -16.32 36.68
C LEU A 7 -9.82 -16.18 35.42
N PHE A 8 -10.81 -17.06 35.27
CA PHE A 8 -11.76 -16.99 34.14
C PHE A 8 -12.58 -15.69 34.15
N LYS A 9 -13.07 -15.25 35.33
CA LYS A 9 -13.82 -14.00 35.47
C LYS A 9 -12.96 -12.78 35.15
N THR A 10 -11.71 -12.74 35.58
CA THR A 10 -10.80 -11.62 35.26
C THR A 10 -10.44 -11.57 33.79
N SER A 11 -10.22 -12.72 33.14
CA SER A 11 -9.95 -12.80 31.69
C SER A 11 -11.16 -12.36 30.86
N ALA A 12 -12.38 -12.78 31.25
CA ALA A 12 -13.61 -12.36 30.57
C ALA A 12 -13.86 -10.83 30.70
N ALA A 13 -13.62 -10.28 31.90
CA ALA A 13 -13.73 -8.84 32.12
C ALA A 13 -12.72 -8.04 31.28
N ALA A 14 -11.47 -8.50 31.20
CA ALA A 14 -10.45 -7.88 30.37
C ALA A 14 -10.84 -7.88 28.87
N LEU A 15 -11.32 -9.00 28.34
CA LEU A 15 -11.81 -9.09 26.96
C LEU A 15 -13.00 -8.16 26.69
N ALA A 16 -13.91 -8.02 27.64
CA ALA A 16 -15.04 -7.10 27.54
C ALA A 16 -14.57 -5.64 27.47
N VAL A 17 -13.59 -5.24 28.27
CA VAL A 17 -12.98 -3.90 28.21
C VAL A 17 -12.32 -3.66 26.87
N LEU A 18 -11.51 -4.60 26.37
CA LEU A 18 -10.88 -4.48 25.05
C LEU A 18 -11.91 -4.37 23.93
N HIS A 19 -13.01 -5.13 24.02
CA HIS A 19 -14.11 -5.03 23.06
C HIS A 19 -14.77 -3.65 23.05
N ILE A 20 -14.99 -3.06 24.22
CA ILE A 20 -15.54 -1.70 24.34
C ILE A 20 -14.56 -0.68 23.74
N ILE A 21 -13.27 -0.76 24.04
CA ILE A 21 -12.25 0.11 23.47
C ILE A 21 -12.26 0.01 21.94
N ASN A 22 -12.24 -1.21 21.38
CA ASN A 22 -12.31 -1.41 19.94
C ASN A 22 -13.56 -0.77 19.31
N LYS A 23 -14.72 -0.88 19.98
CA LYS A 23 -15.96 -0.23 19.54
C LYS A 23 -15.88 1.30 19.55
N LEU A 24 -15.24 1.89 20.54
CA LEU A 24 -15.04 3.35 20.61
C LEU A 24 -14.14 3.84 19.47
N VAL A 25 -13.09 3.09 19.14
CA VAL A 25 -12.22 3.41 17.98
C VAL A 25 -13.02 3.31 16.67
N ASP A 26 -13.84 2.28 16.47
CA ASP A 26 -14.72 2.15 15.30
C ASP A 26 -15.63 3.37 15.13
N LEU A 27 -16.27 3.80 16.21
CA LEU A 27 -17.19 4.94 16.19
C LEU A 27 -16.47 6.26 15.89
N SER A 28 -15.29 6.46 16.44
CA SER A 28 -14.50 7.68 16.17
C SER A 28 -14.04 7.77 14.71
N ALA A 29 -13.70 6.64 14.07
CA ALA A 29 -13.26 6.60 12.70
C ALA A 29 -14.41 6.72 11.68
N SER A 30 -15.62 6.27 12.03
CA SER A 30 -16.77 6.28 11.11
C SER A 30 -17.28 7.68 10.74
N SER A 31 -17.01 8.69 11.57
CA SER A 31 -17.46 10.06 11.34
C SER A 31 -16.77 10.76 10.14
N ASP A 32 -15.57 10.34 9.79
CA ASP A 32 -14.79 10.95 8.70
C ASP A 32 -15.00 10.27 7.31
N LEU A 33 -15.62 9.09 7.29
CA LEU A 33 -15.86 8.31 6.08
C LEU A 33 -16.93 8.88 5.15
N ASN A 34 -17.82 9.74 5.67
CA ASN A 34 -18.95 10.30 4.92
C ASN A 34 -18.61 11.50 4.01
N LYS A 35 -17.33 11.88 3.90
CA LYS A 35 -16.95 12.95 2.96
C LYS A 35 -17.06 12.44 1.53
N LYS A 36 -17.91 13.09 0.72
CA LYS A 36 -18.03 12.85 -0.72
C LYS A 36 -16.65 12.91 -1.37
N THR A 37 -16.23 11.81 -1.94
CA THR A 37 -14.98 11.74 -2.72
C THR A 37 -15.32 11.50 -4.17
N ASN A 38 -14.70 12.26 -5.05
CA ASN A 38 -14.81 12.08 -6.50
C ASN A 38 -14.01 10.81 -6.88
N GLY A 39 -14.70 9.68 -6.96
CA GLY A 39 -14.11 8.41 -7.37
C GLY A 39 -15.18 7.42 -7.78
N LYS A 40 -14.74 6.32 -8.34
CA LYS A 40 -15.57 5.22 -8.84
C LYS A 40 -15.20 3.94 -8.13
N PHE A 41 -16.05 2.92 -8.23
CA PHE A 41 -15.76 1.57 -7.78
C PHE A 41 -15.72 0.62 -8.98
N TYR A 42 -14.69 -0.20 -9.04
CA TYR A 42 -14.59 -1.34 -9.92
C TYR A 42 -15.04 -2.56 -9.15
N HIS A 43 -16.13 -3.20 -9.58
CA HIS A 43 -16.66 -4.41 -8.97
C HIS A 43 -15.81 -5.62 -9.39
N TRP A 44 -14.70 -5.80 -8.66
CA TRP A 44 -13.80 -6.92 -8.89
C TRP A 44 -14.31 -8.18 -8.20
N LYS A 45 -13.98 -9.35 -8.74
CA LYS A 45 -14.44 -10.66 -8.22
C LYS A 45 -14.18 -10.91 -6.73
N HIS A 46 -13.28 -10.17 -6.12
CA HIS A 46 -12.89 -10.32 -4.71
C HIS A 46 -13.21 -9.08 -3.85
N GLY A 47 -14.03 -8.17 -4.35
CA GLY A 47 -14.47 -7.00 -3.62
C GLY A 47 -14.38 -5.71 -4.44
N ASP A 48 -14.97 -4.65 -3.93
CA ASP A 48 -15.02 -3.36 -4.59
C ASP A 48 -13.68 -2.62 -4.47
N ILE A 49 -13.15 -2.17 -5.59
CA ILE A 49 -11.90 -1.43 -5.71
C ILE A 49 -12.20 0.03 -6.01
N PHE A 50 -11.85 0.90 -5.08
CA PHE A 50 -11.99 2.33 -5.26
C PHE A 50 -10.90 2.87 -6.18
N TYR A 51 -11.27 3.70 -7.14
CA TYR A 51 -10.31 4.37 -8.02
C TYR A 51 -10.78 5.76 -8.45
N THR A 52 -9.81 6.59 -8.84
CA THR A 52 -10.04 7.91 -9.46
C THR A 52 -9.50 7.93 -10.87
N VAL A 53 -10.12 8.75 -11.71
CA VAL A 53 -9.63 9.04 -13.06
C VAL A 53 -9.50 10.56 -13.17
N SER A 54 -8.33 11.03 -13.57
CA SER A 54 -8.04 12.44 -13.77
C SER A 54 -7.63 12.67 -15.23
N ASP A 55 -8.42 13.46 -15.95
CA ASP A 55 -8.17 13.89 -17.32
C ASP A 55 -8.63 15.35 -17.46
N LYS A 56 -7.67 16.26 -17.67
CA LYS A 56 -7.98 17.71 -17.77
C LYS A 56 -8.57 18.14 -19.10
N ASP A 57 -8.30 17.40 -20.18
CA ASP A 57 -8.73 17.77 -21.53
C ASP A 57 -9.34 16.56 -22.22
N SER A 58 -10.63 16.36 -22.05
CA SER A 58 -11.40 15.22 -22.57
C SER A 58 -11.34 15.00 -24.11
N ASN A 59 -10.69 15.89 -24.84
CA ASN A 59 -10.53 15.82 -26.31
C ASN A 59 -9.12 15.42 -26.77
N SER A 60 -8.20 15.07 -25.87
CA SER A 60 -6.82 14.73 -26.26
C SER A 60 -6.63 13.22 -26.38
N LEU A 61 -5.82 12.80 -27.35
CA LEU A 61 -5.33 11.42 -27.52
C LEU A 61 -4.24 11.08 -26.46
N LYS A 62 -4.54 11.36 -25.18
CA LYS A 62 -3.64 11.07 -24.07
C LYS A 62 -3.55 9.58 -23.83
N LYS A 63 -2.34 9.11 -23.53
CA LYS A 63 -2.13 7.72 -23.13
C LYS A 63 -2.47 7.50 -21.65
N PRO A 64 -2.87 6.30 -21.25
CA PRO A 64 -3.14 5.99 -19.86
C PRO A 64 -1.87 5.95 -19.02
N LEU A 65 -2.01 6.37 -17.77
CA LEU A 65 -1.01 6.25 -16.72
C LEU A 65 -1.67 5.65 -15.48
N LEU A 66 -1.14 4.53 -15.01
CA LEU A 66 -1.60 3.86 -13.80
C LEU A 66 -0.68 4.20 -12.62
N LEU A 67 -1.26 4.71 -11.54
CA LEU A 67 -0.57 5.03 -10.29
C LEU A 67 -0.92 3.98 -9.22
N ILE A 68 0.08 3.30 -8.68
CA ILE A 68 -0.07 2.25 -7.66
C ILE A 68 0.70 2.66 -6.41
N HIS A 69 -0.03 3.03 -5.35
CA HIS A 69 0.55 3.44 -4.06
C HIS A 69 1.32 2.30 -3.36
N ASP A 70 2.13 2.65 -2.36
CA ASP A 70 2.82 1.64 -1.54
C ASP A 70 1.83 0.73 -0.82
N LEU A 71 2.20 -0.52 -0.61
CA LEU A 71 1.37 -1.48 0.11
C LEU A 71 1.65 -1.42 1.61
N THR A 72 0.94 -0.55 2.30
CA THR A 72 0.84 -0.50 3.76
C THR A 72 -0.60 -0.37 4.18
N VAL A 73 -0.93 -0.63 5.44
CA VAL A 73 -2.29 -0.44 5.95
C VAL A 73 -2.71 1.04 6.04
N PHE A 74 -1.75 1.96 5.91
CA PHE A 74 -1.94 3.40 5.93
C PHE A 74 -2.11 4.01 4.55
N SER A 75 -1.66 3.32 3.50
CA SER A 75 -1.56 3.85 2.14
C SER A 75 -2.92 3.86 1.43
N SER A 76 -3.03 4.76 0.48
CA SER A 76 -4.16 4.91 -0.43
C SER A 76 -3.72 5.76 -1.63
N ASN A 77 -4.60 5.96 -2.60
CA ASN A 77 -4.37 6.86 -3.74
C ASN A 77 -4.09 8.33 -3.34
N HIS A 78 -4.31 8.69 -2.07
CA HIS A 78 -3.90 10.00 -1.53
C HIS A 78 -2.40 10.26 -1.71
N GLU A 79 -1.59 9.22 -1.82
CA GLU A 79 -0.14 9.30 -2.05
C GLU A 79 0.22 10.11 -3.31
N TRP A 80 -0.71 10.21 -4.26
CA TRP A 80 -0.52 10.87 -5.55
C TRP A 80 -1.08 12.29 -5.61
N ASN A 81 -1.74 12.76 -4.56
CA ASN A 81 -2.53 14.01 -4.57
C ASN A 81 -1.74 15.26 -4.97
N GLN A 82 -0.43 15.30 -4.75
CA GLN A 82 0.38 16.46 -5.05
C GLN A 82 0.78 16.52 -6.54
N ILE A 83 0.88 15.37 -7.23
CA ILE A 83 1.39 15.26 -8.60
C ILE A 83 0.30 14.91 -9.63
N ILE A 84 -0.85 14.40 -9.19
CA ILE A 84 -1.88 13.88 -10.09
C ILE A 84 -2.41 14.96 -11.05
N GLU A 85 -2.48 16.20 -10.58
CA GLU A 85 -2.95 17.33 -11.40
C GLU A 85 -1.99 17.64 -12.55
N ASP A 86 -0.70 17.65 -12.30
CA ASP A 86 0.32 17.90 -13.34
C ASP A 86 0.42 16.72 -14.30
N LEU A 87 0.41 15.51 -13.81
CA LEU A 87 0.38 14.30 -14.65
C LEU A 87 -0.86 14.23 -15.55
N SER A 88 -2.01 14.75 -15.08
CA SER A 88 -3.25 14.77 -15.87
C SER A 88 -3.25 15.75 -17.06
N LYS A 89 -2.23 16.62 -17.15
CA LYS A 89 -2.03 17.47 -18.34
C LYS A 89 -1.55 16.65 -19.54
N GLU A 90 -0.78 15.58 -19.29
CA GLU A 90 -0.14 14.75 -20.34
C GLU A 90 -0.79 13.36 -20.49
N TYR A 91 -1.39 12.83 -19.42
CA TYR A 91 -1.93 11.47 -19.36
C TYR A 91 -3.40 11.45 -18.91
N VAL A 92 -4.10 10.37 -19.26
CA VAL A 92 -5.31 9.96 -18.54
C VAL A 92 -4.84 9.17 -17.32
N VAL A 93 -4.93 9.77 -16.12
CA VAL A 93 -4.34 9.23 -14.91
C VAL A 93 -5.37 8.40 -14.15
N TYR A 94 -5.05 7.13 -13.95
CA TYR A 94 -5.80 6.20 -13.10
C TYR A 94 -5.04 5.98 -11.79
N ALA A 95 -5.69 6.18 -10.65
CA ALA A 95 -5.13 5.88 -9.35
C ALA A 95 -6.15 5.10 -8.54
N PHE A 96 -5.83 3.88 -8.13
CA PHE A 96 -6.73 3.05 -7.34
C PHE A 96 -6.17 2.78 -5.95
N ASP A 97 -7.06 2.51 -5.00
CA ASP A 97 -6.70 1.95 -3.71
C ASP A 97 -6.54 0.43 -3.87
N LEU A 98 -5.39 -0.10 -3.53
CA LEU A 98 -5.18 -1.54 -3.51
C LEU A 98 -6.17 -2.22 -2.55
N VAL A 99 -6.62 -3.45 -2.89
CA VAL A 99 -7.46 -4.22 -1.97
C VAL A 99 -6.78 -4.35 -0.60
N GLY A 100 -7.55 -4.15 0.46
CA GLY A 100 -6.99 -4.08 1.82
C GLY A 100 -6.59 -2.67 2.27
N CYS A 101 -6.52 -1.69 1.35
CA CYS A 101 -6.08 -0.32 1.57
C CYS A 101 -7.19 0.70 1.34
N GLY A 102 -6.99 1.94 1.82
CA GLY A 102 -7.84 3.08 1.55
C GLY A 102 -9.34 2.78 1.67
N LYS A 103 -10.08 3.05 0.60
CA LYS A 103 -11.53 2.84 0.47
C LYS A 103 -11.91 1.54 -0.22
N SER A 104 -10.93 0.80 -0.75
CA SER A 104 -11.17 -0.51 -1.34
C SER A 104 -11.59 -1.53 -0.28
N GLU A 105 -12.26 -2.59 -0.73
CA GLU A 105 -12.67 -3.70 0.15
C GLU A 105 -11.47 -4.28 0.91
N LYS A 106 -11.72 -4.70 2.15
CA LYS A 106 -10.72 -5.30 3.04
C LYS A 106 -11.16 -6.71 3.45
N PRO A 107 -11.10 -7.70 2.54
CA PRO A 107 -11.48 -9.08 2.86
C PRO A 107 -10.60 -9.67 3.96
N GLU A 108 -11.21 -10.50 4.81
CA GLU A 108 -10.50 -11.17 5.92
C GLU A 108 -9.81 -12.45 5.44
N ILE A 109 -8.79 -12.29 4.61
CA ILE A 109 -7.99 -13.36 3.99
C ILE A 109 -6.50 -13.17 4.29
N THR A 110 -5.70 -14.19 4.01
CA THR A 110 -4.25 -14.03 3.89
C THR A 110 -3.95 -13.41 2.52
N TYR A 111 -3.40 -12.20 2.52
CA TYR A 111 -3.01 -11.52 1.28
C TYR A 111 -1.70 -12.10 0.75
N THR A 112 -1.63 -12.28 -0.57
CA THR A 112 -0.45 -12.78 -1.27
C THR A 112 -0.10 -11.87 -2.44
N ASN A 113 1.13 -11.93 -2.95
CA ASN A 113 1.54 -11.13 -4.12
C ASN A 113 0.63 -11.41 -5.33
N TYR A 114 0.37 -12.68 -5.65
CA TYR A 114 -0.49 -13.05 -6.78
C TYR A 114 -1.91 -12.51 -6.73
N TYR A 115 -2.44 -12.27 -5.54
CA TYR A 115 -3.75 -11.65 -5.38
C TYR A 115 -3.75 -10.23 -5.97
N TYR A 116 -2.69 -9.47 -5.74
CA TYR A 116 -2.51 -8.13 -6.32
C TYR A 116 -2.13 -8.16 -7.79
N VAL A 117 -1.33 -9.14 -8.21
CA VAL A 117 -1.02 -9.36 -9.63
C VAL A 117 -2.31 -9.53 -10.43
N GLN A 118 -3.24 -10.35 -9.96
CA GLN A 118 -4.54 -10.52 -10.60
C GLN A 118 -5.35 -9.22 -10.62
N LEU A 119 -5.38 -8.48 -9.50
CA LEU A 119 -6.07 -7.19 -9.44
C LEU A 119 -5.54 -6.22 -10.51
N ILE A 120 -4.22 -6.08 -10.60
CA ILE A 120 -3.58 -5.17 -11.58
C ILE A 120 -3.94 -5.59 -13.01
N GLN A 121 -3.82 -6.88 -13.32
CA GLN A 121 -4.15 -7.40 -14.65
C GLN A 121 -5.61 -7.18 -15.01
N ASP A 122 -6.54 -7.52 -14.10
CA ASP A 122 -7.97 -7.38 -14.30
C ASP A 122 -8.34 -5.89 -14.43
N PHE A 123 -7.77 -5.01 -13.58
CA PHE A 123 -8.02 -3.57 -13.66
C PHE A 123 -7.56 -2.95 -14.99
N ILE A 124 -6.38 -3.33 -15.49
CA ILE A 124 -5.91 -2.84 -16.79
C ILE A 124 -6.83 -3.36 -17.91
N LYS A 125 -7.20 -4.63 -17.91
CA LYS A 125 -8.03 -5.23 -18.95
C LYS A 125 -9.48 -4.72 -18.96
N ASP A 126 -10.07 -4.52 -17.78
CA ASP A 126 -11.49 -4.17 -17.66
C ASP A 126 -11.74 -2.66 -17.68
N ILE A 127 -10.83 -1.87 -17.07
CA ILE A 127 -11.02 -0.44 -16.85
C ILE A 127 -10.20 0.40 -17.83
N ILE A 128 -8.87 0.15 -17.94
CA ILE A 128 -7.98 0.94 -18.82
C ILE A 128 -8.11 0.47 -20.27
N LYS A 129 -8.11 -0.84 -20.52
CA LYS A 129 -8.33 -1.52 -21.81
C LYS A 129 -7.23 -1.33 -22.85
N GLU A 130 -6.08 -0.85 -22.45
CA GLU A 130 -4.90 -0.70 -23.31
C GLU A 130 -3.62 -0.79 -22.49
N PRO A 131 -2.44 -1.06 -23.11
CA PRO A 131 -1.16 -1.02 -22.41
C PRO A 131 -0.93 0.36 -21.79
N THR A 132 -0.49 0.37 -20.52
CA THR A 132 -0.36 1.61 -19.75
C THR A 132 1.05 1.82 -19.24
N LYS A 133 1.47 3.07 -19.16
CA LYS A 133 2.59 3.45 -18.29
C LYS A 133 2.21 3.21 -16.84
N VAL A 134 3.15 2.76 -16.00
CA VAL A 134 2.87 2.57 -14.58
C VAL A 134 3.91 3.31 -13.73
N ILE A 135 3.42 4.02 -12.70
CA ILE A 135 4.24 4.54 -11.60
C ILE A 135 3.80 3.82 -10.33
N THR A 136 4.74 3.19 -9.65
CA THR A 136 4.49 2.42 -8.44
C THR A 136 5.39 2.89 -7.30
N SER A 137 4.93 2.74 -6.07
CA SER A 137 5.66 3.13 -4.88
C SER A 137 5.95 1.92 -3.98
N GLY A 138 7.09 1.94 -3.31
CA GLY A 138 7.46 1.02 -2.25
C GLY A 138 7.36 -0.46 -2.62
N PHE A 139 6.56 -1.19 -1.85
CA PHE A 139 6.36 -2.63 -2.01
C PHE A 139 5.74 -3.01 -3.36
N SER A 140 4.92 -2.13 -3.94
CA SER A 140 4.06 -2.46 -5.09
C SER A 140 4.82 -2.77 -6.38
N LEU A 141 6.12 -2.41 -6.48
CA LEU A 141 6.95 -2.80 -7.63
C LEU A 141 6.99 -4.33 -7.83
N SER A 142 6.99 -5.11 -6.75
CA SER A 142 7.01 -6.57 -6.87
C SER A 142 5.78 -7.11 -7.61
N MET A 143 4.63 -6.51 -7.39
CA MET A 143 3.37 -6.89 -8.04
C MET A 143 3.37 -6.52 -9.53
N VAL A 144 3.92 -5.34 -9.85
CA VAL A 144 4.03 -4.85 -11.23
C VAL A 144 4.99 -5.73 -12.04
N LEU A 145 6.17 -6.06 -11.51
CA LEU A 145 7.12 -6.94 -12.17
C LEU A 145 6.57 -8.36 -12.37
N MET A 146 5.85 -8.89 -11.38
CA MET A 146 5.21 -10.19 -11.51
C MET A 146 4.05 -10.16 -12.51
N ALA A 147 3.27 -9.08 -12.56
CA ALA A 147 2.21 -8.91 -13.57
C ALA A 147 2.81 -8.83 -15.00
N ASP A 148 3.90 -8.07 -15.20
CA ASP A 148 4.61 -8.01 -16.47
C ASP A 148 5.21 -9.36 -16.86
N SER A 149 5.71 -10.14 -15.91
CA SER A 149 6.27 -11.47 -16.19
C SER A 149 5.23 -12.48 -16.71
N ILE A 150 3.95 -12.29 -16.35
CA ILE A 150 2.83 -13.13 -16.78
C ILE A 150 2.22 -12.64 -18.10
N ASP A 151 2.06 -11.32 -18.24
CA ASP A 151 1.48 -10.70 -19.43
C ASP A 151 2.32 -9.48 -19.85
N LYS A 152 3.12 -9.67 -20.88
CA LYS A 152 4.05 -8.67 -21.41
C LYS A 152 3.39 -7.45 -22.05
N ASN A 153 2.08 -7.53 -22.30
CA ASN A 153 1.34 -6.46 -22.97
C ASN A 153 0.63 -5.50 -22.00
N LEU A 154 0.82 -5.64 -20.70
CA LEU A 154 0.15 -4.80 -19.71
C LEU A 154 0.75 -3.39 -19.63
N PHE A 155 2.07 -3.31 -19.69
CA PHE A 155 2.77 -2.04 -19.47
C PHE A 155 3.56 -1.60 -20.69
N THR A 156 3.73 -0.29 -20.84
CA THR A 156 4.67 0.33 -21.80
C THR A 156 6.03 0.52 -21.16
N ASP A 157 6.07 1.10 -19.97
CA ASP A 157 7.27 1.33 -19.16
C ASP A 157 6.91 1.34 -17.67
N ILE A 158 7.90 1.22 -16.80
CA ILE A 158 7.73 1.08 -15.35
C ILE A 158 8.57 2.14 -14.64
N THR A 159 7.94 2.98 -13.82
CA THR A 159 8.64 3.87 -12.89
C THR A 159 8.37 3.41 -11.45
N ALA A 160 9.42 3.23 -10.66
CA ALA A 160 9.31 2.80 -9.26
C ALA A 160 9.88 3.87 -8.33
N ILE A 161 9.09 4.30 -7.36
CA ILE A 161 9.50 5.26 -6.33
C ILE A 161 9.84 4.50 -5.06
N ASN A 162 11.08 4.62 -4.60
CA ASN A 162 11.60 3.98 -3.38
C ASN A 162 11.16 2.51 -3.22
N PRO A 163 11.41 1.63 -4.21
CA PRO A 163 11.06 0.22 -4.08
C PRO A 163 11.81 -0.42 -2.90
N LYS A 164 11.28 -1.53 -2.38
CA LYS A 164 11.98 -2.32 -1.35
C LYS A 164 13.21 -3.00 -1.93
N THR A 165 14.18 -3.34 -1.08
CA THR A 165 15.40 -4.05 -1.49
C THR A 165 15.07 -5.44 -2.04
N ILE A 166 15.91 -5.97 -2.92
CA ILE A 166 15.74 -7.34 -3.43
C ILE A 166 15.77 -8.36 -2.28
N ASN A 167 16.59 -8.13 -1.27
CA ASN A 167 16.67 -9.01 -0.09
C ASN A 167 15.38 -8.98 0.73
N PHE A 168 14.69 -7.85 0.80
CA PHE A 168 13.38 -7.77 1.45
C PHE A 168 12.37 -8.70 0.78
N TYR A 169 12.28 -8.68 -0.54
CA TYR A 169 11.34 -9.52 -1.30
C TYR A 169 11.62 -11.02 -1.21
N LYS A 170 12.85 -11.44 -0.91
CA LYS A 170 13.24 -12.85 -0.75
C LYS A 170 12.87 -13.47 0.58
N LYS A 171 12.47 -12.67 1.57
CA LYS A 171 12.01 -13.19 2.86
C LYS A 171 10.76 -14.03 2.65
N THR A 172 10.73 -15.21 3.24
CA THR A 172 9.58 -16.13 3.18
C THR A 172 8.91 -16.26 4.55
N PRO A 173 7.61 -16.60 4.59
CA PRO A 173 6.94 -16.90 5.85
C PRO A 173 7.62 -18.03 6.63
N ASP A 174 7.70 -17.88 7.95
CA ASP A 174 8.26 -18.84 8.89
C ASP A 174 7.25 -19.20 10.00
N GLU A 175 7.70 -19.89 11.06
CA GLU A 175 6.82 -20.22 12.19
C GLU A 175 6.32 -18.97 12.95
N ARG A 176 7.11 -17.89 12.99
CA ARG A 176 6.68 -16.60 13.60
C ARG A 176 5.57 -15.98 12.78
N SER A 177 5.64 -16.08 11.45
CA SER A 177 4.60 -15.63 10.55
C SER A 177 3.26 -16.29 10.83
N LYS A 178 3.24 -17.58 11.12
CA LYS A 178 2.03 -18.31 11.52
C LYS A 178 1.47 -17.81 12.86
N ILE A 179 2.35 -17.55 13.84
CA ILE A 179 1.94 -17.00 15.14
C ILE A 179 1.31 -15.62 14.97
N ILE A 180 1.93 -14.74 14.17
CA ILE A 180 1.42 -13.41 13.86
C ILE A 180 0.04 -13.54 13.21
N MET A 181 -0.09 -14.34 12.16
CA MET A 181 -1.35 -14.54 11.47
C MET A 181 -2.45 -15.03 12.42
N ASN A 182 -2.17 -16.03 13.25
CA ASN A 182 -3.11 -16.55 14.24
C ASN A 182 -3.53 -15.48 15.27
N LEU A 183 -2.59 -14.65 15.73
CA LEU A 183 -2.89 -13.56 16.66
C LEU A 183 -3.90 -12.56 16.05
N PHE A 184 -3.67 -12.15 14.80
CA PHE A 184 -4.55 -11.20 14.12
C PHE A 184 -5.91 -11.80 13.73
N HIS A 185 -6.02 -13.13 13.61
CA HIS A 185 -7.31 -13.82 13.44
C HIS A 185 -8.21 -13.76 14.70
N LEU A 186 -7.64 -13.56 15.89
CA LEU A 186 -8.43 -13.43 17.11
C LEU A 186 -9.29 -12.15 17.05
N PRO A 187 -10.64 -12.23 17.11
CA PRO A 187 -11.51 -11.09 16.79
C PRO A 187 -11.28 -9.86 17.66
N ILE A 188 -11.10 -10.05 18.98
CA ILE A 188 -10.93 -8.95 19.94
C ILE A 188 -9.45 -8.58 20.03
N ILE A 189 -8.60 -9.55 20.31
CA ILE A 189 -7.17 -9.32 20.57
C ILE A 189 -6.48 -8.83 19.29
N GLY A 190 -6.68 -9.49 18.15
CA GLY A 190 -6.09 -9.11 16.88
C GLY A 190 -6.48 -7.70 16.46
N LYS A 191 -7.76 -7.33 16.68
CA LYS A 191 -8.25 -5.98 16.42
C LYS A 191 -7.63 -4.94 17.36
N THR A 192 -7.49 -5.27 18.65
CA THR A 192 -6.81 -4.40 19.63
C THR A 192 -5.35 -4.17 19.24
N VAL A 193 -4.60 -5.23 18.91
CA VAL A 193 -3.20 -5.11 18.46
C VAL A 193 -3.11 -4.26 17.20
N TYR A 194 -4.02 -4.45 16.24
CA TYR A 194 -4.11 -3.61 15.05
C TYR A 194 -4.29 -2.13 15.39
N TYR A 195 -5.24 -1.78 16.25
CA TYR A 195 -5.47 -0.39 16.63
C TYR A 195 -4.32 0.22 17.44
N MET A 196 -3.63 -0.57 18.25
CA MET A 196 -2.40 -0.11 18.91
C MET A 196 -1.31 0.22 17.87
N LYS A 197 -1.12 -0.61 16.85
CA LYS A 197 -0.13 -0.38 15.78
C LYS A 197 -0.51 0.78 14.86
N THR A 198 -1.80 1.03 14.65
CA THR A 198 -2.31 2.04 13.73
C THR A 198 -2.84 3.30 14.43
N CYS A 199 -2.54 3.49 15.72
CA CYS A 199 -2.94 4.69 16.44
C CYS A 199 -2.31 5.95 15.80
N ARG A 200 -2.93 7.11 16.04
CA ARG A 200 -2.52 8.37 15.41
C ARG A 200 -1.05 8.69 15.63
N GLN A 201 -0.53 8.48 16.84
CA GLN A 201 0.88 8.71 17.14
C GLN A 201 1.81 7.86 16.26
N ASN A 202 1.48 6.59 16.03
CA ASN A 202 2.30 5.71 15.19
C ASN A 202 2.21 6.08 13.71
N VAL A 203 1.05 6.55 13.25
CA VAL A 203 0.89 7.08 11.87
C VAL A 203 1.74 8.34 11.70
N GLU A 204 1.65 9.28 12.64
CA GLU A 204 2.44 10.52 12.61
C GLU A 204 3.94 10.22 12.70
N TYR A 205 4.34 9.32 13.60
CA TYR A 205 5.73 8.87 13.71
C TYR A 205 6.25 8.28 12.39
N TYR A 206 5.48 7.37 11.76
CA TYR A 206 5.85 6.81 10.46
C TYR A 206 6.03 7.89 9.39
N LEU A 207 5.09 8.85 9.32
CA LEU A 207 5.18 9.93 8.35
C LEU A 207 6.37 10.86 8.60
N THR A 208 6.62 11.25 9.85
CA THR A 208 7.71 12.20 10.18
C THR A 208 9.08 11.56 10.13
N GLU A 209 9.22 10.31 10.61
CA GLU A 209 10.53 9.67 10.75
C GLU A 209 10.98 8.93 9.50
N ASP A 210 10.04 8.28 8.80
CA ASP A 210 10.39 7.44 7.66
C ASP A 210 10.02 8.07 6.31
N CYS A 211 8.88 8.78 6.23
CA CYS A 211 8.34 9.22 4.94
C CYS A 211 8.82 10.61 4.50
N PHE A 212 8.91 11.58 5.42
CA PHE A 212 9.26 12.96 5.11
C PHE A 212 10.65 13.33 5.60
N TYR A 213 11.46 13.96 4.74
CA TYR A 213 12.75 14.55 5.12
C TYR A 213 12.55 15.73 6.06
N ASN A 214 11.64 16.65 5.70
CA ASN A 214 11.25 17.76 6.54
C ASN A 214 9.86 17.50 7.15
N PRO A 215 9.76 17.06 8.42
CA PRO A 215 8.48 16.77 9.05
C PRO A 215 7.54 17.99 9.14
N PHE A 216 8.05 19.21 9.03
CA PHE A 216 7.22 20.43 9.01
C PHE A 216 6.44 20.62 7.69
N ASN A 217 6.83 19.91 6.64
CA ASN A 217 6.08 19.87 5.36
C ASN A 217 4.88 18.93 5.43
N LEU A 218 4.76 18.09 6.46
CA LEU A 218 3.64 17.18 6.64
C LEU A 218 2.34 17.96 6.89
N LYS A 219 1.46 17.96 5.91
CA LYS A 219 0.12 18.55 6.04
C LYS A 219 -0.76 17.69 6.93
N LYS A 220 -1.57 18.33 7.78
CA LYS A 220 -2.55 17.62 8.62
C LYS A 220 -3.49 16.75 7.77
N SER A 221 -3.89 17.23 6.59
CA SER A 221 -4.74 16.46 5.67
C SER A 221 -4.10 15.13 5.23
N THR A 222 -2.77 15.08 5.08
CA THR A 222 -2.03 13.86 4.77
C THR A 222 -2.02 12.91 5.97
N SER A 223 -1.69 13.39 7.16
CA SER A 223 -1.76 12.58 8.39
C SER A 223 -3.17 12.02 8.63
N ASP A 224 -4.21 12.84 8.42
CA ASP A 224 -5.61 12.40 8.53
C ASP A 224 -5.96 11.36 7.47
N ALA A 225 -5.51 11.51 6.22
CA ALA A 225 -5.76 10.53 5.16
C ALA A 225 -5.14 9.17 5.47
N TYR A 226 -3.88 9.14 5.93
CA TYR A 226 -3.18 7.91 6.33
C TYR A 226 -3.85 7.23 7.54
N TYR A 227 -4.23 8.00 8.55
CA TYR A 227 -4.97 7.48 9.70
C TYR A 227 -6.33 6.89 9.26
N ASN A 228 -7.08 7.63 8.44
CA ASN A 228 -8.40 7.19 7.98
C ASN A 228 -8.32 5.96 7.07
N ALA A 229 -7.28 5.83 6.23
CA ALA A 229 -7.07 4.64 5.40
C ALA A 229 -6.97 3.37 6.25
N ALA A 230 -6.24 3.41 7.38
CA ALA A 230 -6.12 2.29 8.31
C ALA A 230 -7.44 1.98 9.03
N HIS A 231 -8.27 2.99 9.32
CA HIS A 231 -9.45 2.83 10.18
C HIS A 231 -10.79 2.72 9.42
N SER A 232 -10.78 2.88 8.07
CA SER A 232 -11.99 2.96 7.23
C SER A 232 -12.90 1.72 7.26
N SER A 233 -12.48 0.59 7.81
CA SER A 233 -13.21 -0.68 7.73
C SER A 233 -13.26 -1.42 9.07
N MET A 234 -13.41 -0.69 10.17
CA MET A 234 -13.60 -1.26 11.51
C MET A 234 -12.55 -2.34 11.88
N GLY A 235 -11.28 -2.09 11.55
CA GLY A 235 -10.15 -2.97 11.86
C GLY A 235 -10.01 -4.19 10.95
N LYS A 236 -10.73 -4.30 9.83
CA LYS A 236 -10.53 -5.37 8.84
C LYS A 236 -9.13 -5.33 8.20
N GLY A 237 -8.49 -4.17 8.13
CA GLY A 237 -7.10 -4.02 7.67
C GLY A 237 -6.06 -4.84 8.44
N ARG A 238 -6.44 -5.42 9.60
CA ARG A 238 -5.57 -6.29 10.42
C ARG A 238 -5.02 -7.50 9.65
N MET A 239 -5.79 -8.03 8.68
CA MET A 239 -5.36 -9.19 7.90
C MET A 239 -4.28 -8.82 6.88
N LEU A 240 -4.35 -7.62 6.29
CA LEU A 240 -3.28 -7.08 5.46
C LEU A 240 -2.02 -6.86 6.31
N LEU A 241 -2.15 -6.25 7.49
CA LEU A 241 -1.02 -6.04 8.40
C LEU A 241 -0.36 -7.36 8.80
N ALA A 242 -1.15 -8.38 9.15
CA ALA A 242 -0.65 -9.71 9.46
C ALA A 242 0.10 -10.35 8.27
N SER A 243 -0.40 -10.15 7.05
CA SER A 243 0.22 -10.68 5.84
C SER A 243 1.54 -9.97 5.52
N LEU A 244 1.63 -8.65 5.75
CA LEU A 244 2.86 -7.86 5.62
C LEU A 244 3.89 -8.27 6.68
N ASP A 245 3.51 -8.23 7.96
CA ASP A 245 4.39 -8.59 9.08
C ASP A 245 4.86 -10.06 9.00
N GLY A 246 4.03 -10.93 8.42
CA GLY A 246 4.33 -12.34 8.20
C GLY A 246 5.04 -12.66 6.89
N SER A 247 5.40 -11.66 6.07
CA SER A 247 6.07 -11.85 4.76
C SER A 247 5.29 -12.72 3.76
N TYR A 248 3.94 -12.87 3.91
CA TYR A 248 3.12 -13.66 2.98
C TYR A 248 2.96 -13.01 1.60
N LEU A 249 3.27 -11.71 1.50
CA LEU A 249 3.24 -10.92 0.27
C LEU A 249 4.56 -10.93 -0.49
N ASN A 250 5.62 -11.37 0.15
CA ASN A 250 6.95 -11.38 -0.43
C ASN A 250 7.06 -12.44 -1.52
N ILE A 251 7.77 -12.10 -2.58
CA ILE A 251 8.11 -13.00 -3.68
C ILE A 251 9.46 -12.58 -4.27
N ASP A 252 10.31 -13.54 -4.60
CA ASP A 252 11.57 -13.23 -5.28
C ASP A 252 11.31 -12.71 -6.70
N ILE A 253 11.55 -11.43 -6.89
CA ILE A 253 11.35 -10.73 -8.17
C ILE A 253 12.59 -10.79 -9.08
N THR A 254 13.66 -11.47 -8.68
CA THR A 254 14.96 -11.44 -9.40
C THR A 254 14.81 -11.87 -10.86
N ASN A 255 14.04 -12.94 -11.12
CA ASN A 255 13.82 -13.44 -12.48
C ASN A 255 12.92 -12.51 -13.30
N ALA A 256 11.85 -11.99 -12.69
CA ALA A 256 10.96 -11.02 -13.33
C ALA A 256 11.73 -9.75 -13.74
N LEU A 257 12.57 -9.23 -12.83
CA LEU A 257 13.41 -8.06 -13.06
C LEU A 257 14.42 -8.28 -14.20
N LYS A 258 15.09 -9.43 -14.27
CA LYS A 258 16.06 -9.76 -15.32
C LYS A 258 15.41 -9.91 -16.69
N ASN A 259 14.20 -10.48 -16.74
CA ASN A 259 13.57 -10.89 -18.01
C ASN A 259 12.54 -9.88 -18.53
N THR A 260 12.28 -8.80 -17.81
CA THR A 260 11.42 -7.74 -18.34
C THR A 260 12.15 -6.99 -19.46
N GLU A 261 11.43 -6.73 -20.54
CA GLU A 261 11.90 -5.92 -21.67
C GLU A 261 11.51 -4.45 -21.52
N LYS A 262 10.80 -4.11 -20.42
CA LYS A 262 10.36 -2.75 -20.17
C LYS A 262 11.51 -1.87 -19.70
N GLU A 263 11.49 -0.62 -20.14
CA GLU A 263 12.31 0.41 -19.52
C GLU A 263 11.89 0.60 -18.07
N ILE A 264 12.85 0.58 -17.17
CA ILE A 264 12.62 0.79 -15.74
C ILE A 264 13.38 2.03 -15.29
N THR A 265 12.66 2.98 -14.70
CA THR A 265 13.24 4.09 -13.97
C THR A 265 12.96 3.91 -12.48
N ILE A 266 14.00 4.00 -11.64
CA ILE A 266 13.87 4.01 -10.19
C ILE A 266 14.13 5.42 -9.67
N ILE A 267 13.19 5.96 -8.92
CA ILE A 267 13.30 7.26 -8.25
C ILE A 267 13.55 7.01 -6.76
N LEU A 268 14.64 7.53 -6.23
CA LEU A 268 15.03 7.36 -4.82
C LEU A 268 15.05 8.71 -4.11
N GLY A 269 14.50 8.78 -2.91
CA GLY A 269 14.74 9.91 -2.02
C GLY A 269 16.19 9.88 -1.53
N GLU A 270 16.88 11.03 -1.55
CA GLU A 270 18.28 11.15 -1.11
C GLU A 270 18.51 10.59 0.31
N TYR A 271 17.53 10.80 1.20
CA TYR A 271 17.59 10.39 2.61
C TYR A 271 16.81 9.10 2.90
N ASN A 272 16.44 8.32 1.87
CA ASN A 272 15.93 6.97 2.09
C ASN A 272 17.04 6.09 2.68
N LYS A 273 16.80 5.52 3.86
CA LYS A 273 17.75 4.68 4.60
C LYS A 273 18.25 3.46 3.81
N GLU A 274 17.43 2.95 2.89
CA GLU A 274 17.73 1.78 2.05
C GLU A 274 18.26 2.15 0.66
N LYS A 275 18.50 3.45 0.36
CA LYS A 275 18.85 3.97 -0.97
C LYS A 275 20.01 3.19 -1.62
N ASP A 276 21.15 3.11 -0.93
CA ASP A 276 22.36 2.50 -1.49
C ASP A 276 22.21 0.98 -1.69
N GLU A 277 21.46 0.29 -0.82
CA GLU A 277 21.14 -1.13 -0.98
C GLU A 277 20.16 -1.35 -2.14
N VAL A 278 19.16 -0.51 -2.30
CA VAL A 278 18.23 -0.55 -3.44
C VAL A 278 19.01 -0.36 -4.72
N GLU A 279 19.75 0.74 -4.87
CA GLU A 279 20.54 1.05 -6.06
C GLU A 279 21.47 -0.11 -6.44
N SER A 280 22.33 -0.54 -5.53
CA SER A 280 23.29 -1.61 -5.79
C SER A 280 22.64 -2.95 -6.11
N SER A 281 21.55 -3.31 -5.42
CA SER A 281 20.87 -4.59 -5.62
C SER A 281 20.12 -4.65 -6.96
N TYR A 282 19.49 -3.56 -7.39
CA TYR A 282 18.77 -3.53 -8.66
C TYR A 282 19.72 -3.49 -9.85
N LEU A 283 20.75 -2.63 -9.82
CA LEU A 283 21.75 -2.55 -10.87
C LEU A 283 22.54 -3.85 -11.05
N LYS A 284 22.72 -4.64 -10.00
CA LYS A 284 23.33 -5.97 -10.08
C LYS A 284 22.58 -6.93 -11.00
N TYR A 285 21.24 -6.83 -11.05
CA TYR A 285 20.40 -7.76 -11.82
C TYR A 285 19.95 -7.18 -13.16
N LYS A 286 19.89 -5.86 -13.27
CA LYS A 286 19.47 -5.14 -14.48
C LYS A 286 20.23 -3.80 -14.57
N PRO A 287 21.47 -3.81 -15.11
CA PRO A 287 22.36 -2.64 -15.15
C PRO A 287 21.84 -1.45 -15.96
N GLU A 288 20.91 -1.67 -16.86
CA GLU A 288 20.29 -0.64 -17.71
C GLU A 288 19.20 0.17 -17.02
N ILE A 289 18.87 -0.09 -15.74
CA ILE A 289 17.91 0.71 -14.98
C ILE A 289 18.43 2.14 -14.81
N GLU A 290 17.59 3.11 -15.18
CA GLU A 290 17.85 4.50 -14.87
C GLU A 290 17.53 4.78 -13.41
N ILE A 291 18.49 5.35 -12.66
CA ILE A 291 18.29 5.76 -11.25
C ILE A 291 18.29 7.28 -11.17
N LYS A 292 17.22 7.84 -10.57
CA LYS A 292 17.08 9.28 -10.28
C LYS A 292 16.99 9.49 -8.77
N VAL A 293 17.78 10.41 -8.25
CA VAL A 293 17.76 10.76 -6.82
C VAL A 293 17.10 12.13 -6.64
N ILE A 294 16.09 12.17 -5.80
CA ILE A 294 15.39 13.41 -5.43
C ILE A 294 16.05 13.99 -4.17
N PRO A 295 16.63 15.19 -4.23
CA PRO A 295 17.27 15.81 -3.08
C PRO A 295 16.25 16.18 -2.01
N LYS A 296 16.67 16.14 -0.75
CA LYS A 296 15.85 16.49 0.42
C LYS A 296 14.50 15.75 0.47
N ALA A 297 14.48 14.48 0.09
CA ALA A 297 13.34 13.60 0.17
C ALA A 297 13.68 12.26 0.83
N LYS A 298 12.69 11.66 1.50
CA LYS A 298 12.74 10.29 2.03
C LYS A 298 11.87 9.35 1.20
N LEU A 299 10.93 8.59 1.84
CA LEU A 299 10.15 7.54 1.17
C LEU A 299 9.06 8.07 0.23
N LEU A 300 8.53 9.27 0.46
CA LEU A 300 7.40 9.82 -0.30
C LEU A 300 7.74 11.13 -1.02
N PRO A 301 8.75 11.13 -1.94
CA PRO A 301 9.11 12.34 -2.68
C PRO A 301 7.93 12.96 -3.44
N GLN A 302 7.00 12.14 -3.95
CA GLN A 302 5.79 12.58 -4.65
C GLN A 302 4.80 13.36 -3.78
N LEU A 303 4.93 13.30 -2.46
CA LEU A 303 4.14 14.13 -1.51
C LEU A 303 4.96 15.27 -0.94
N GLU A 304 6.29 15.13 -0.86
CA GLU A 304 7.17 16.09 -0.19
C GLU A 304 7.76 17.12 -1.15
N THR A 305 8.14 16.70 -2.35
CA THR A 305 8.81 17.51 -3.39
C THR A 305 8.21 17.21 -4.77
N PRO A 306 6.91 17.49 -4.96
CA PRO A 306 6.15 17.14 -6.15
C PRO A 306 6.64 17.83 -7.42
#